data_9ae93fcef19e302ea7dede28ebeeb457
#
_entry.id   9ae93fcef19e302ea7dede28ebeeb457
#
_cell.length_a   1.000
_cell.length_b   1.000
_cell.length_c   1.000
_cell.angle_alpha   90.00
_cell.angle_beta   90.00
_cell.angle_gamma   90.00
#
_symmetry.space_group_name_H-M   'P 1'
#
loop_
_entity.id
_entity.type
_entity.pdbx_description
1 polymer ?
#
loop_
_entity_poly.entity_id
_entity_poly.type
_entity_poly.pdbx_seq_one_letter_code
_entity_poly.pdbx_strand_id
1 'polypeptide(L)'
;VCRVLKTIVLVIGLTAFFYATGANAGVPTDQVRTTVDQVIAILQDPSLKTESKQKDRREQLRRVIFARFDFAEMARRSLGAEWRRRTPAEQQEFVVVFTDLLQDTYIGTIESYNGDKVGYNRELQENDNAEVQTTLTTRGDAVYSINYRLRLVDKDWKVYDVIIENISVVNNYRSQFARVITKSSYQELVRSMKEKTLSGRNTSQTCVEKC
;
A
#
# COMPACT_ATOMS: atom_id res chain seq x y z
N VAL A 1 -27.12 -8.10 -81.96
CA VAL A 1 -26.54 -9.12 -81.08
C VAL A 1 -25.97 -8.42 -79.87
N CYS A 2 -26.69 -8.57 -78.82
CA CYS A 2 -26.46 -7.89 -77.53
C CYS A 2 -25.60 -8.75 -76.60
N ARG A 3 -24.52 -8.24 -76.06
CA ARG A 3 -23.80 -8.89 -74.97
C ARG A 3 -23.86 -7.97 -73.77
N VAL A 4 -24.64 -8.40 -72.80
CA VAL A 4 -24.76 -7.79 -71.46
C VAL A 4 -23.53 -8.18 -70.65
N LEU A 5 -22.73 -7.21 -70.31
CA LEU A 5 -21.60 -7.39 -69.40
C LEU A 5 -22.11 -7.13 -67.97
N LYS A 6 -22.23 -8.18 -67.19
CA LYS A 6 -22.60 -8.07 -65.77
C LYS A 6 -21.40 -7.59 -65.01
N THR A 7 -21.45 -6.36 -64.50
CA THR A 7 -20.51 -5.81 -63.56
C THR A 7 -20.89 -6.29 -62.15
N ILE A 8 -20.11 -7.19 -61.59
CA ILE A 8 -20.22 -7.61 -60.19
C ILE A 8 -19.49 -6.57 -59.34
N VAL A 9 -20.24 -5.75 -58.64
CA VAL A 9 -19.69 -4.84 -57.61
C VAL A 9 -19.52 -5.66 -56.37
N LEU A 10 -18.25 -5.97 -56.05
CA LEU A 10 -17.84 -6.62 -54.80
C LEU A 10 -17.81 -5.55 -53.72
N VAL A 11 -18.89 -5.44 -52.90
CA VAL A 11 -18.90 -4.61 -51.71
C VAL A 11 -18.15 -5.34 -50.63
N ILE A 12 -16.87 -4.99 -50.41
CA ILE A 12 -16.10 -5.43 -49.24
C ILE A 12 -16.60 -4.62 -48.05
N GLY A 13 -17.53 -5.19 -47.28
CA GLY A 13 -17.92 -4.66 -46.00
C GLY A 13 -16.77 -4.75 -45.00
N LEU A 14 -16.10 -3.62 -44.76
CA LEU A 14 -15.11 -3.48 -43.69
C LEU A 14 -15.86 -3.44 -42.37
N THR A 15 -16.14 -4.61 -41.79
CA THR A 15 -16.65 -4.71 -40.42
C THR A 15 -15.49 -4.33 -39.47
N ALA A 16 -15.48 -3.07 -39.07
CA ALA A 16 -14.62 -2.64 -37.94
C ALA A 16 -15.11 -3.37 -36.68
N PHE A 17 -14.39 -4.44 -36.32
CA PHE A 17 -14.53 -5.06 -35.00
C PHE A 17 -14.02 -4.04 -33.98
N PHE A 18 -14.92 -3.27 -33.40
CA PHE A 18 -14.65 -2.58 -32.16
C PHE A 18 -14.42 -3.65 -31.09
N TYR A 19 -13.16 -3.99 -30.83
CA TYR A 19 -12.80 -4.63 -29.60
C TYR A 19 -13.11 -3.63 -28.48
N ALA A 20 -14.30 -3.75 -27.90
CA ALA A 20 -14.55 -3.18 -26.60
C ALA A 20 -13.56 -3.86 -25.64
N THR A 21 -12.44 -3.20 -25.40
CA THR A 21 -11.60 -3.53 -24.26
C THR A 21 -12.46 -3.27 -23.05
N GLY A 22 -13.14 -4.33 -22.58
CA GLY A 22 -13.78 -4.31 -21.28
C GLY A 22 -12.71 -3.79 -20.31
N ALA A 23 -12.99 -2.70 -19.63
CA ALA A 23 -12.18 -2.26 -18.51
C ALA A 23 -12.33 -3.36 -17.45
N ASN A 24 -11.50 -4.40 -17.55
CA ASN A 24 -11.28 -5.28 -16.42
C ASN A 24 -10.79 -4.37 -15.31
N ALA A 25 -11.50 -4.36 -14.17
CA ALA A 25 -10.93 -3.84 -12.94
C ALA A 25 -9.54 -4.43 -12.86
N GLY A 26 -8.51 -3.57 -12.96
CA GLY A 26 -7.16 -4.04 -13.25
C GLY A 26 -6.66 -4.93 -12.14
N VAL A 27 -5.78 -5.83 -12.46
CA VAL A 27 -5.13 -6.73 -11.49
C VAL A 27 -4.60 -5.97 -10.25
N PRO A 28 -4.04 -4.73 -10.35
CA PRO A 28 -3.66 -3.92 -9.19
C PRO A 28 -4.81 -3.65 -8.22
N THR A 29 -5.95 -3.19 -8.70
CA THR A 29 -7.13 -2.89 -7.87
C THR A 29 -7.66 -4.14 -7.18
N ASP A 30 -7.75 -5.27 -7.89
CA ASP A 30 -8.24 -6.52 -7.32
C ASP A 30 -7.31 -7.04 -6.22
N GLN A 31 -6.00 -6.89 -6.39
CA GLN A 31 -5.02 -7.30 -5.39
C GLN A 31 -5.04 -6.38 -4.14
N VAL A 32 -5.23 -5.07 -4.32
CA VAL A 32 -5.44 -4.13 -3.19
C VAL A 32 -6.74 -4.48 -2.47
N ARG A 33 -7.84 -4.67 -3.21
CA ARG A 33 -9.14 -5.04 -2.66
C ARG A 33 -9.06 -6.32 -1.83
N THR A 34 -8.49 -7.37 -2.39
CA THR A 34 -8.30 -8.65 -1.67
C THR A 34 -7.56 -8.46 -0.35
N THR A 35 -6.51 -7.64 -0.35
CA THR A 35 -5.74 -7.35 0.87
C THR A 35 -6.57 -6.56 1.88
N VAL A 36 -7.29 -5.54 1.45
CA VAL A 36 -8.18 -4.72 2.30
C VAL A 36 -9.29 -5.60 2.89
N ASP A 37 -9.93 -6.44 2.09
CA ASP A 37 -10.99 -7.34 2.53
C ASP A 37 -10.48 -8.35 3.58
N GLN A 38 -9.26 -8.89 3.40
CA GLN A 38 -8.61 -9.75 4.40
C GLN A 38 -8.32 -9.00 5.71
N VAL A 39 -7.83 -7.77 5.65
CA VAL A 39 -7.61 -6.93 6.83
C VAL A 39 -8.94 -6.68 7.56
N ILE A 40 -9.99 -6.31 6.83
CA ILE A 40 -11.32 -6.09 7.39
C ILE A 40 -11.87 -7.37 8.05
N ALA A 41 -11.73 -8.51 7.40
CA ALA A 41 -12.17 -9.81 7.94
C ALA A 41 -11.49 -10.11 9.28
N ILE A 42 -10.17 -9.90 9.39
CA ILE A 42 -9.42 -10.08 10.65
C ILE A 42 -9.94 -9.10 11.74
N LEU A 43 -10.18 -7.85 11.39
CA LEU A 43 -10.65 -6.82 12.34
C LEU A 43 -12.09 -7.06 12.81
N GLN A 44 -12.90 -7.71 11.98
CA GLN A 44 -14.29 -8.04 12.30
C GLN A 44 -14.46 -9.39 13.01
N ASP A 45 -13.45 -10.25 13.01
CA ASP A 45 -13.51 -11.58 13.61
C ASP A 45 -13.77 -11.49 15.13
N PRO A 46 -14.93 -11.95 15.62
CA PRO A 46 -15.25 -11.91 17.03
C PRO A 46 -14.27 -12.68 17.91
N SER A 47 -13.67 -13.75 17.39
CA SER A 47 -12.71 -14.59 18.11
C SER A 47 -11.39 -13.88 18.39
N LEU A 48 -11.07 -12.83 17.62
CA LEU A 48 -9.86 -12.03 17.74
C LEU A 48 -10.06 -10.69 18.47
N LYS A 49 -11.28 -10.37 18.90
CA LYS A 49 -11.61 -9.08 19.55
C LYS A 49 -11.20 -8.99 21.02
N THR A 50 -10.97 -10.11 21.68
CA THR A 50 -10.58 -10.10 23.09
C THR A 50 -9.16 -9.58 23.28
N GLU A 51 -8.88 -8.98 24.43
CA GLU A 51 -7.56 -8.46 24.78
C GLU A 51 -6.46 -9.53 24.72
N SER A 52 -6.77 -10.75 25.22
CA SER A 52 -5.87 -11.88 25.15
C SER A 52 -5.49 -12.30 23.72
N LYS A 53 -6.30 -11.93 22.72
CA LYS A 53 -6.09 -12.24 21.30
C LYS A 53 -5.48 -11.06 20.50
N GLN A 54 -5.19 -9.95 21.13
CA GLN A 54 -4.62 -8.77 20.47
C GLN A 54 -3.31 -9.11 19.73
N LYS A 55 -2.43 -9.90 20.35
CA LYS A 55 -1.18 -10.34 19.73
C LYS A 55 -1.43 -11.19 18.49
N ASP A 56 -2.34 -12.16 18.58
CA ASP A 56 -2.70 -13.05 17.47
C ASP A 56 -3.31 -12.24 16.32
N ARG A 57 -4.18 -11.26 16.62
CA ARG A 57 -4.77 -10.36 15.63
C ARG A 57 -3.71 -9.54 14.91
N ARG A 58 -2.79 -8.90 15.63
CA ARG A 58 -1.70 -8.11 15.06
C ARG A 58 -0.77 -8.95 14.19
N GLU A 59 -0.48 -10.18 14.58
CA GLU A 59 0.32 -11.12 13.80
C GLU A 59 -0.36 -11.48 12.47
N GLN A 60 -1.68 -11.69 12.47
CA GLN A 60 -2.45 -11.96 11.27
C GLN A 60 -2.49 -10.73 10.34
N LEU A 61 -2.77 -9.54 10.89
CA LEU A 61 -2.73 -8.27 10.13
C LEU A 61 -1.35 -8.06 9.51
N ARG A 62 -0.29 -8.27 10.28
CA ARG A 62 1.09 -8.17 9.80
C ARG A 62 1.32 -9.07 8.59
N ARG A 63 0.97 -10.35 8.66
CA ARG A 63 1.15 -11.31 7.55
C ARG A 63 0.46 -10.86 6.27
N VAL A 64 -0.80 -10.42 6.36
CA VAL A 64 -1.58 -9.95 5.22
C VAL A 64 -0.93 -8.71 4.59
N ILE A 65 -0.56 -7.72 5.42
CA ILE A 65 0.06 -6.47 4.97
C ILE A 65 1.44 -6.75 4.36
N PHE A 66 2.28 -7.57 5.00
CA PHE A 66 3.62 -7.90 4.49
C PHE A 66 3.58 -8.62 3.14
N ALA A 67 2.55 -9.43 2.90
CA ALA A 67 2.38 -10.07 1.59
C ALA A 67 2.13 -9.07 0.47
N ARG A 68 1.51 -7.91 0.75
CA ARG A 68 1.17 -6.89 -0.26
C ARG A 68 2.18 -5.77 -0.38
N PHE A 69 2.91 -5.42 0.70
CA PHE A 69 3.78 -4.25 0.72
C PHE A 69 5.23 -4.60 0.38
N ASP A 70 5.90 -3.71 -0.34
CA ASP A 70 7.34 -3.75 -0.62
C ASP A 70 8.07 -2.81 0.34
N PHE A 71 8.28 -3.27 1.57
CA PHE A 71 8.95 -2.47 2.59
C PHE A 71 10.40 -2.14 2.24
N ALA A 72 11.08 -3.00 1.47
CA ALA A 72 12.44 -2.72 1.01
C ALA A 72 12.46 -1.52 0.05
N GLU A 73 11.54 -1.47 -0.89
CA GLU A 73 11.42 -0.34 -1.81
C GLU A 73 10.94 0.93 -1.10
N MET A 74 10.01 0.82 -0.14
CA MET A 74 9.58 1.93 0.71
C MET A 74 10.77 2.52 1.48
N ALA A 75 11.58 1.67 2.13
CA ALA A 75 12.78 2.07 2.87
C ALA A 75 13.80 2.76 1.94
N ARG A 76 14.10 2.14 0.80
CA ARG A 76 15.02 2.69 -0.20
C ARG A 76 14.61 4.09 -0.64
N ARG A 77 13.33 4.28 -0.95
CA ARG A 77 12.79 5.58 -1.38
C ARG A 77 12.77 6.61 -0.26
N SER A 78 12.45 6.18 0.96
CA SER A 78 12.41 7.07 2.13
C SER A 78 13.82 7.53 2.55
N LEU A 79 14.84 6.71 2.38
CA LEU A 79 16.23 7.10 2.66
C LEU A 79 16.83 7.95 1.51
N GLY A 80 16.29 7.83 0.29
CA GLY A 80 16.67 8.65 -0.85
C GLY A 80 18.14 8.49 -1.28
N ALA A 81 18.85 9.60 -1.44
CA ALA A 81 20.24 9.58 -1.89
C ALA A 81 21.19 8.89 -0.90
N GLU A 82 20.87 8.91 0.39
CA GLU A 82 21.65 8.27 1.44
C GLU A 82 21.67 6.74 1.30
N TRP A 83 20.65 6.14 0.69
CA TRP A 83 20.59 4.70 0.44
C TRP A 83 21.87 4.17 -0.26
N ARG A 84 22.32 4.90 -1.30
CA ARG A 84 23.51 4.49 -2.08
C ARG A 84 24.83 4.60 -1.31
N ARG A 85 24.84 5.34 -0.21
CA ARG A 85 26.00 5.55 0.67
C ARG A 85 26.08 4.49 1.75
N ARG A 86 25.06 3.64 1.87
CA ARG A 86 24.98 2.60 2.90
C ARG A 86 25.51 1.28 2.38
N THR A 87 26.18 0.55 3.26
CA THR A 87 26.59 -0.83 3.01
C THR A 87 25.34 -1.74 2.90
N PRO A 88 25.46 -2.92 2.28
CA PRO A 88 24.33 -3.87 2.24
C PRO A 88 23.78 -4.23 3.63
N ALA A 89 24.64 -4.34 4.64
CA ALA A 89 24.23 -4.62 6.01
C ALA A 89 23.42 -3.46 6.62
N GLU A 90 23.87 -2.21 6.43
CA GLU A 90 23.13 -1.01 6.87
C GLU A 90 21.81 -0.85 6.13
N GLN A 91 21.76 -1.17 4.83
CA GLN A 91 20.52 -1.17 4.06
C GLN A 91 19.52 -2.18 4.62
N GLN A 92 19.96 -3.40 4.89
CA GLN A 92 19.11 -4.44 5.47
C GLN A 92 18.63 -4.06 6.87
N GLU A 93 19.52 -3.54 7.74
CA GLU A 93 19.14 -3.02 9.05
C GLU A 93 18.10 -1.91 8.94
N PHE A 94 18.29 -0.96 8.01
CA PHE A 94 17.36 0.14 7.80
C PHE A 94 15.99 -0.35 7.37
N VAL A 95 15.91 -1.33 6.46
CA VAL A 95 14.64 -1.94 6.04
C VAL A 95 13.89 -2.49 7.26
N VAL A 96 14.57 -3.25 8.12
CA VAL A 96 13.95 -3.83 9.32
C VAL A 96 13.41 -2.73 10.25
N VAL A 97 14.26 -1.78 10.62
CA VAL A 97 13.92 -0.71 11.56
C VAL A 97 12.83 0.20 11.02
N PHE A 98 12.85 0.52 9.72
CA PHE A 98 11.82 1.33 9.09
C PHE A 98 10.48 0.58 8.99
N THR A 99 10.51 -0.71 8.71
CA THR A 99 9.32 -1.57 8.69
C THR A 99 8.65 -1.61 10.06
N ASP A 100 9.44 -1.82 11.11
CA ASP A 100 8.94 -1.80 12.50
C ASP A 100 8.35 -0.44 12.88
N LEU A 101 9.01 0.66 12.50
CA LEU A 101 8.52 2.02 12.72
C LEU A 101 7.16 2.25 12.04
N LEU A 102 7.00 1.83 10.77
CA LEU A 102 5.73 1.95 10.06
C LEU A 102 4.64 1.11 10.73
N GLN A 103 4.94 -0.12 11.10
CA GLN A 103 4.01 -1.01 11.77
C GLN A 103 3.51 -0.38 13.08
N ASP A 104 4.41 0.04 13.95
CA ASP A 104 4.04 0.62 15.25
C ASP A 104 3.29 1.95 15.09
N THR A 105 3.61 2.73 14.05
CA THR A 105 2.92 4.00 13.78
C THR A 105 1.47 3.79 13.32
N TYR A 106 1.21 2.80 12.47
CA TYR A 106 -0.08 2.67 11.79
C TYR A 106 -0.97 1.57 12.35
N ILE A 107 -0.44 0.61 13.14
CA ILE A 107 -1.24 -0.53 13.62
C ILE A 107 -2.46 -0.09 14.43
N GLY A 108 -2.31 0.90 15.30
CA GLY A 108 -3.43 1.43 16.09
C GLY A 108 -4.53 2.04 15.23
N THR A 109 -4.15 2.77 14.16
CA THR A 109 -5.10 3.34 13.20
C THR A 109 -5.83 2.24 12.42
N ILE A 110 -5.12 1.17 12.03
CA ILE A 110 -5.73 0.01 11.36
C ILE A 110 -6.69 -0.70 12.33
N GLU A 111 -6.30 -0.92 13.57
CA GLU A 111 -7.13 -1.56 14.62
C GLU A 111 -8.36 -0.73 15.01
N SER A 112 -8.35 0.60 14.78
CA SER A 112 -9.49 1.47 15.05
C SER A 112 -10.61 1.40 14.01
N TYR A 113 -10.42 0.61 12.94
CA TYR A 113 -11.46 0.37 11.94
C TYR A 113 -12.77 -0.09 12.57
N ASN A 114 -13.86 0.59 12.24
CA ASN A 114 -15.16 0.36 12.84
C ASN A 114 -16.31 0.23 11.82
N GLY A 115 -16.08 -0.54 10.76
CA GLY A 115 -17.09 -0.77 9.72
C GLY A 115 -17.19 0.36 8.69
N ASP A 116 -16.09 1.06 8.48
CA ASP A 116 -15.93 2.07 7.45
C ASP A 116 -16.06 1.44 6.05
N LYS A 117 -16.49 2.22 5.06
CA LYS A 117 -16.68 1.75 3.67
C LYS A 117 -15.47 2.16 2.83
N VAL A 118 -14.95 1.21 2.06
CA VAL A 118 -13.87 1.48 1.09
C VAL A 118 -14.44 1.52 -0.33
N GLY A 119 -14.34 2.68 -0.98
CA GLY A 119 -14.65 2.87 -2.39
C GLY A 119 -13.37 2.76 -3.23
N TYR A 120 -13.44 2.06 -4.37
CA TYR A 120 -12.34 1.96 -5.35
C TYR A 120 -12.72 2.82 -6.56
N ASN A 121 -12.08 3.97 -6.71
CA ASN A 121 -12.55 5.03 -7.60
C ASN A 121 -11.88 4.97 -8.97
N ARG A 122 -10.57 4.71 -9.01
CA ARG A 122 -9.79 4.74 -10.24
C ARG A 122 -8.53 3.90 -10.13
N GLU A 123 -8.14 3.30 -11.24
CA GLU A 123 -6.83 2.69 -11.45
C GLU A 123 -6.11 3.42 -12.58
N LEU A 124 -4.84 3.71 -12.35
CA LEU A 124 -3.90 4.20 -13.35
C LEU A 124 -2.77 3.19 -13.42
N GLN A 125 -2.51 2.63 -14.59
CA GLN A 125 -1.40 1.70 -14.79
C GLN A 125 -0.54 2.18 -15.95
N GLU A 126 0.76 2.20 -15.72
CA GLU A 126 1.77 2.49 -16.74
C GLU A 126 2.92 1.52 -16.58
N ASN A 127 3.08 0.61 -17.56
CA ASN A 127 4.07 -0.47 -17.53
C ASN A 127 3.95 -1.28 -16.22
N ASP A 128 5.05 -1.37 -15.47
CA ASP A 128 5.15 -2.09 -14.19
C ASP A 128 4.82 -1.21 -12.97
N ASN A 129 4.17 -0.07 -13.16
CA ASN A 129 3.70 0.81 -12.10
C ASN A 129 2.19 0.99 -12.18
N ALA A 130 1.57 1.12 -11.01
CA ALA A 130 0.15 1.41 -10.92
C ALA A 130 -0.16 2.33 -9.73
N GLU A 131 -1.27 3.07 -9.83
CA GLU A 131 -1.87 3.79 -8.72
C GLU A 131 -3.33 3.38 -8.62
N VAL A 132 -3.73 2.89 -7.44
CA VAL A 132 -5.13 2.58 -7.10
C VAL A 132 -5.64 3.65 -6.18
N GLN A 133 -6.64 4.40 -6.63
CA GLN A 133 -7.25 5.50 -5.89
C GLN A 133 -8.49 4.99 -5.17
N THR A 134 -8.51 5.18 -3.85
CA THR A 134 -9.62 4.76 -3.00
C THR A 134 -10.11 5.89 -2.10
N THR A 135 -11.32 5.72 -1.59
CA THR A 135 -11.89 6.55 -0.53
C THR A 135 -12.29 5.66 0.64
N LEU A 136 -11.99 6.13 1.85
CA LEU A 136 -12.47 5.55 3.10
C LEU A 136 -13.58 6.45 3.65
N THR A 137 -14.81 5.96 3.74
CA THR A 137 -15.93 6.67 4.35
C THR A 137 -16.20 6.08 5.72
N THR A 138 -16.00 6.88 6.76
CA THR A 138 -16.25 6.46 8.15
C THR A 138 -17.74 6.37 8.45
N ARG A 139 -18.12 5.75 9.57
CA ARG A 139 -19.52 5.72 10.03
C ARG A 139 -20.11 7.11 10.29
N GLY A 140 -19.27 8.12 10.55
CA GLY A 140 -19.68 9.52 10.74
C GLY A 140 -19.65 10.33 9.45
N ASP A 141 -19.68 9.66 8.28
CA ASP A 141 -19.68 10.26 6.93
C ASP A 141 -18.44 11.12 6.58
N ALA A 142 -17.38 11.07 7.38
CA ALA A 142 -16.11 11.66 7.02
C ALA A 142 -15.46 10.81 5.91
N VAL A 143 -14.96 11.49 4.85
CA VAL A 143 -14.36 10.85 3.68
C VAL A 143 -12.88 11.18 3.63
N TYR A 144 -12.05 10.13 3.54
CA TYR A 144 -10.60 10.26 3.42
C TYR A 144 -10.12 9.64 2.10
N SER A 145 -9.24 10.34 1.39
CA SER A 145 -8.57 9.81 0.21
C SER A 145 -7.38 8.95 0.65
N ILE A 146 -7.34 7.70 0.18
CA ILE A 146 -6.22 6.77 0.42
C ILE A 146 -5.83 6.14 -0.92
N ASN A 147 -4.69 6.53 -1.46
CA ASN A 147 -4.21 6.01 -2.74
C ASN A 147 -2.98 5.13 -2.52
N TYR A 148 -2.91 4.05 -3.26
CA TYR A 148 -1.82 3.08 -3.20
C TYR A 148 -0.99 3.18 -4.46
N ARG A 149 0.34 3.34 -4.35
CA ARG A 149 1.27 3.20 -5.46
C ARG A 149 1.92 1.84 -5.43
N LEU A 150 1.82 1.15 -6.55
CA LEU A 150 2.27 -0.23 -6.69
C LEU A 150 3.31 -0.36 -7.79
N ARG A 151 4.13 -1.39 -7.67
CA ARG A 151 5.00 -1.86 -8.74
C ARG A 151 4.82 -3.37 -8.93
N LEU A 152 4.99 -3.83 -10.15
CA LEU A 152 4.97 -5.25 -10.48
C LEU A 152 6.30 -5.90 -10.09
N VAL A 153 6.25 -6.95 -9.28
CA VAL A 153 7.40 -7.75 -8.84
C VAL A 153 7.02 -9.22 -8.96
N ASP A 154 7.71 -9.96 -9.79
CA ASP A 154 7.48 -11.41 -9.99
C ASP A 154 6.00 -11.76 -10.23
N LYS A 155 5.32 -10.98 -11.08
CA LYS A 155 3.89 -11.07 -11.42
C LYS A 155 2.92 -10.68 -10.29
N ASP A 156 3.41 -10.09 -9.21
CA ASP A 156 2.61 -9.65 -8.07
C ASP A 156 2.74 -8.13 -7.87
N TRP A 157 1.61 -7.45 -7.70
CA TRP A 157 1.60 -6.01 -7.47
C TRP A 157 1.91 -5.70 -6.01
N LYS A 158 3.04 -5.04 -5.76
CA LYS A 158 3.51 -4.67 -4.41
C LYS A 158 3.37 -3.19 -4.17
N VAL A 159 2.75 -2.82 -3.05
CA VAL A 159 2.61 -1.42 -2.63
C VAL A 159 3.95 -0.90 -2.12
N TYR A 160 4.43 0.19 -2.71
CA TYR A 160 5.65 0.87 -2.27
C TYR A 160 5.42 2.28 -1.71
N ASP A 161 4.20 2.80 -1.78
CA ASP A 161 3.81 4.07 -1.14
C ASP A 161 2.31 4.11 -0.91
N VAL A 162 1.90 4.78 0.17
CA VAL A 162 0.51 5.11 0.45
C VAL A 162 0.39 6.62 0.56
N ILE A 163 -0.62 7.18 -0.11
CA ILE A 163 -0.89 8.62 -0.11
C ILE A 163 -2.20 8.82 0.64
N ILE A 164 -2.14 9.45 1.80
CA ILE A 164 -3.30 9.74 2.65
C ILE A 164 -3.55 11.24 2.60
N GLU A 165 -4.74 11.67 2.17
CA GLU A 165 -5.08 13.10 2.05
C GLU A 165 -4.01 13.90 1.30
N ASN A 166 -3.55 13.36 0.15
CA ASN A 166 -2.49 13.91 -0.70
C ASN A 166 -1.08 13.91 -0.07
N ILE A 167 -0.88 13.31 1.10
CA ILE A 167 0.42 13.21 1.76
C ILE A 167 0.99 11.81 1.55
N SER A 168 2.05 11.69 0.75
CA SER A 168 2.81 10.45 0.57
C SER A 168 3.55 10.09 1.85
N VAL A 169 3.34 8.89 2.35
CA VAL A 169 4.04 8.36 3.52
C VAL A 169 5.54 8.31 3.27
N VAL A 170 5.96 7.77 2.13
CA VAL A 170 7.38 7.65 1.75
C VAL A 170 8.05 9.02 1.65
N ASN A 171 7.43 10.00 0.98
CA ASN A 171 8.00 11.35 0.85
C ASN A 171 8.03 12.11 2.19
N ASN A 172 7.02 11.90 3.05
CA ASN A 172 6.99 12.48 4.38
C ASN A 172 8.18 11.99 5.22
N TYR A 173 8.41 10.68 5.26
CA TYR A 173 9.58 10.10 5.95
C TYR A 173 10.89 10.53 5.30
N ARG A 174 10.96 10.58 3.96
CA ARG A 174 12.15 11.07 3.25
C ARG A 174 12.56 12.46 3.71
N SER A 175 11.62 13.37 3.83
CA SER A 175 11.87 14.73 4.29
C SER A 175 12.30 14.77 5.76
N GLN A 176 11.72 13.94 6.62
CA GLN A 176 12.10 13.84 8.02
C GLN A 176 13.51 13.25 8.18
N PHE A 177 13.81 12.15 7.49
CA PHE A 177 15.10 11.47 7.55
C PHE A 177 16.24 12.36 7.04
N ALA A 178 16.02 13.05 5.91
CA ALA A 178 16.99 14.01 5.38
C ALA A 178 17.33 15.09 6.42
N ARG A 179 16.33 15.64 7.13
CA ARG A 179 16.56 16.63 8.19
C ARG A 179 17.38 16.08 9.34
N VAL A 180 17.09 14.85 9.79
CA VAL A 180 17.85 14.21 10.89
C VAL A 180 19.28 13.95 10.47
N ILE A 181 19.50 13.37 9.28
CA ILE A 181 20.82 13.07 8.77
C ILE A 181 21.66 14.34 8.59
N THR A 182 21.07 15.41 8.07
CA THR A 182 21.75 16.70 7.88
C THR A 182 22.12 17.36 9.21
N LYS A 183 21.27 17.24 10.23
CA LYS A 183 21.52 17.86 11.56
C LYS A 183 22.44 17.03 12.44
N SER A 184 22.48 15.74 12.25
CA SER A 184 23.19 14.79 13.07
C SER A 184 23.93 13.75 12.24
N SER A 185 23.34 12.56 12.07
CA SER A 185 23.94 11.47 11.28
C SER A 185 22.92 10.41 10.91
N TYR A 186 23.31 9.47 10.02
CA TYR A 186 22.54 8.27 9.73
C TYR A 186 22.39 7.36 10.97
N GLN A 187 23.45 7.19 11.75
CA GLN A 187 23.45 6.38 12.97
C GLN A 187 22.43 6.90 13.98
N GLU A 188 22.36 8.23 14.13
CA GLU A 188 21.39 8.89 15.00
C GLU A 188 19.95 8.67 14.50
N LEU A 189 19.72 8.71 13.18
CA LEU A 189 18.43 8.39 12.60
C LEU A 189 18.00 6.96 12.98
N VAL A 190 18.86 5.97 12.74
CA VAL A 190 18.56 4.56 13.06
C VAL A 190 18.30 4.37 14.54
N ARG A 191 19.12 5.00 15.41
CA ARG A 191 18.95 4.98 16.87
C ARG A 191 17.58 5.53 17.28
N SER A 192 17.22 6.70 16.78
CA SER A 192 15.95 7.37 17.09
C SER A 192 14.72 6.56 16.63
N MET A 193 14.82 5.87 15.49
CA MET A 193 13.74 4.99 15.04
C MET A 193 13.58 3.77 15.96
N LYS A 194 14.69 3.13 16.37
CA LYS A 194 14.66 2.01 17.33
C LYS A 194 14.07 2.41 18.67
N GLU A 195 14.43 3.59 19.19
CA GLU A 195 13.89 4.11 20.46
C GLU A 195 12.39 4.38 20.38
N LYS A 196 11.89 4.95 19.27
CA LYS A 196 10.45 5.15 19.05
C LYS A 196 9.68 3.84 19.05
N THR A 197 10.20 2.84 18.35
CA THR A 197 9.60 1.50 18.29
C THR A 197 9.56 0.86 19.69
N LEU A 198 10.61 0.96 20.47
CA LEU A 198 10.66 0.46 21.85
C LEU A 198 9.67 1.21 22.76
N SER A 199 9.58 2.53 22.64
CA SER A 199 8.63 3.36 23.42
C SER A 199 7.18 3.05 23.09
N GLY A 200 6.84 2.86 21.81
CA GLY A 200 5.50 2.47 21.37
C GLY A 200 5.08 1.09 21.91
N ARG A 201 5.97 0.12 21.94
CA ARG A 201 5.73 -1.21 22.53
C ARG A 201 5.52 -1.14 24.04
N ASN A 202 6.28 -0.32 24.76
CA ASN A 202 6.16 -0.17 26.21
C ASN A 202 4.86 0.56 26.60
N THR A 203 4.40 1.54 25.82
CA THR A 203 3.13 2.25 26.10
C THR A 203 1.94 1.30 25.93
N SER A 204 2.00 0.36 25.01
CA SER A 204 0.97 -0.68 24.85
C SER A 204 0.97 -1.69 26.00
N GLN A 205 2.11 -1.95 26.66
CA GLN A 205 2.19 -2.83 27.83
C GLN A 205 1.77 -2.15 29.14
N THR A 206 2.03 -0.84 29.28
CA THR A 206 1.69 -0.11 30.53
C THR A 206 0.19 0.22 30.66
N CYS A 207 -0.56 0.20 29.56
CA CYS A 207 -2.03 0.29 29.64
C CYS A 207 -2.68 -0.99 30.17
N VAL A 208 -2.01 -2.14 30.04
CA VAL A 208 -2.51 -3.45 30.51
C VAL A 208 -2.30 -3.64 32.02
N GLU A 209 -1.32 -2.97 32.64
CA GLU A 209 -1.03 -3.10 34.07
C GLU A 209 -1.78 -2.12 34.97
N LYS A 210 -2.61 -1.23 34.43
CA LYS A 210 -3.33 -0.19 35.21
C LYS A 210 -4.85 -0.24 35.11
N CYS A 211 -5.43 -1.37 34.70
CA CYS A 211 -6.88 -1.63 34.79
C CYS A 211 -7.19 -2.79 35.68
#